data_52597375fba08ab35c47d3dc0cb2b692
#
_entry.id   52597375fba08ab35c47d3dc0cb2b692
#
_cell.length_a   1.000
_cell.length_b   1.000
_cell.length_c   1.000
_cell.angle_alpha   90.00
_cell.angle_beta   90.00
_cell.angle_gamma   90.00
#
_symmetry.space_group_name_H-M   'P 1'
#
loop_
_entity.id
_entity.type
_entity.pdbx_description
1 polymer ?
#
loop_
_entity_poly.entity_id
_entity_poly.type
_entity_poly.pdbx_seq_one_letter_code
_entity_poly.pdbx_strand_id
1 'polypeptide(L)'
;MIAAVPGFAARLSAAAGVCVLTFALTLGARAADNKPFIMKISVATVDDVVHQYAKNYAIALEADSGGRIKTEVYPASQLGSIQRQAEGVQFGAIQCQVVAPEFLVGIDERFELLAAPGLVNSMANGQRVAADPAVRQLMLGLGANKGLHGVGLFMATPSSISSINPIRHLDDFKGKKVRVFPSQFQREAMQRLGAIPKPMTLGEVLPGLQDNALDAAVSSITVFTTMHFQIAAKSVTETGQPAIFAMIEISKKWYDSLPADLQQIVEKDAASESVAINPQAIAINNKARKAWVDGGGELISLPPDEQSAMLGILASVGEEITKTKPELDAAYKVITETAQRTR
;
A
#
# COMPACT_ATOMS: atom_id res chain seq x y z
N MET A 1 78.82 -44.24 -68.91
CA MET A 1 78.96 -45.55 -68.28
C MET A 1 77.86 -45.71 -67.26
N ILE A 2 76.93 -46.52 -67.64
CA ILE A 2 76.47 -47.73 -66.90
C ILE A 2 76.00 -47.42 -65.48
N ALA A 3 74.91 -47.75 -64.98
CA ALA A 3 73.79 -48.66 -65.24
C ALA A 3 72.75 -48.39 -64.16
N ALA A 4 71.66 -48.57 -64.51
CA ALA A 4 70.64 -49.61 -64.25
C ALA A 4 69.70 -49.35 -63.05
N VAL A 5 68.45 -49.41 -63.40
CA VAL A 5 67.18 -49.63 -62.66
C VAL A 5 67.30 -50.99 -61.88
N PRO A 6 66.47 -51.33 -60.90
CA PRO A 6 64.99 -51.28 -60.95
C PRO A 6 64.25 -50.95 -59.61
N GLY A 7 63.08 -50.50 -59.66
CA GLY A 7 61.76 -51.13 -59.44
C GLY A 7 61.48 -51.61 -58.02
N PHE A 8 60.34 -51.19 -57.47
CA PHE A 8 59.37 -52.12 -56.90
C PHE A 8 58.12 -51.39 -56.33
N ALA A 9 57.06 -51.68 -56.97
CA ALA A 9 55.77 -52.05 -56.43
C ALA A 9 55.10 -51.23 -55.29
N ALA A 10 53.97 -50.77 -55.68
CA ALA A 10 52.82 -50.35 -54.95
C ALA A 10 52.50 -51.11 -53.64
N ARG A 11 52.11 -50.38 -52.65
CA ARG A 11 51.03 -50.82 -51.71
C ARG A 11 50.18 -49.66 -51.38
N LEU A 12 48.89 -49.68 -51.85
CA LEU A 12 47.78 -48.92 -51.32
C LEU A 12 47.61 -49.29 -49.86
N SER A 13 47.58 -48.30 -49.01
CA SER A 13 46.98 -48.39 -47.68
C SER A 13 45.99 -47.26 -47.55
N ALA A 14 44.65 -47.64 -47.63
CA ALA A 14 43.55 -46.78 -47.38
C ALA A 14 43.56 -46.44 -45.88
N ALA A 15 43.85 -45.20 -45.55
CA ALA A 15 43.60 -44.63 -44.23
C ALA A 15 42.25 -43.91 -44.28
N ALA A 16 41.24 -44.59 -43.69
CA ALA A 16 39.92 -44.02 -43.46
C ALA A 16 40.02 -42.84 -42.48
N GLY A 17 39.93 -41.63 -43.00
CA GLY A 17 39.79 -40.42 -42.19
C GLY A 17 38.39 -40.40 -41.59
N VAL A 18 38.30 -40.69 -40.30
CA VAL A 18 37.07 -40.47 -39.49
C VAL A 18 36.94 -38.95 -39.29
N CYS A 19 36.12 -38.29 -40.13
CA CYS A 19 35.62 -36.95 -39.83
C CYS A 19 34.66 -37.01 -38.65
N VAL A 20 35.17 -36.73 -37.45
CA VAL A 20 34.33 -36.42 -36.29
C VAL A 20 33.71 -35.04 -36.53
N LEU A 21 32.49 -35.02 -37.09
CA LEU A 21 31.64 -33.86 -37.07
C LEU A 21 31.23 -33.63 -35.61
N THR A 22 31.97 -32.76 -34.91
CA THR A 22 31.51 -32.13 -33.67
C THR A 22 30.35 -31.24 -34.04
N PHE A 23 29.13 -31.76 -33.91
CA PHE A 23 27.89 -31.00 -33.92
C PHE A 23 27.88 -30.14 -32.64
N ALA A 24 28.45 -28.95 -32.72
CA ALA A 24 28.32 -27.93 -31.70
C ALA A 24 26.80 -27.58 -31.71
N LEU A 25 26.04 -28.19 -30.79
CA LEU A 25 24.76 -27.69 -30.36
C LEU A 25 24.97 -26.29 -29.76
N THR A 26 24.99 -25.28 -30.59
CA THR A 26 24.73 -23.92 -30.17
C THR A 26 23.26 -23.91 -29.68
N LEU A 27 23.09 -24.15 -28.38
CA LEU A 27 21.90 -23.65 -27.73
C LEU A 27 21.90 -22.14 -28.02
N GLY A 28 21.13 -21.77 -29.04
CA GLY A 28 20.77 -20.39 -29.25
C GLY A 28 19.98 -19.97 -28.00
N ALA A 29 20.70 -19.39 -27.04
CA ALA A 29 20.06 -18.56 -26.05
C ALA A 29 19.28 -17.54 -26.86
N ARG A 30 17.98 -17.79 -26.99
CA ARG A 30 17.04 -16.81 -27.51
C ARG A 30 17.26 -15.60 -26.63
N ALA A 31 17.93 -14.59 -27.17
CA ALA A 31 17.98 -13.28 -26.54
C ALA A 31 16.52 -12.88 -26.36
N ALA A 32 15.96 -13.18 -25.19
CA ALA A 32 14.69 -12.63 -24.79
C ALA A 32 14.83 -11.12 -24.95
N ASP A 33 13.85 -10.51 -25.57
CA ASP A 33 13.77 -9.06 -25.78
C ASP A 33 14.06 -8.41 -24.42
N ASN A 34 15.27 -7.88 -24.25
CA ASN A 34 15.87 -7.55 -22.93
C ASN A 34 15.34 -6.20 -22.41
N LYS A 35 14.12 -5.80 -22.85
CA LYS A 35 13.47 -4.62 -22.31
C LYS A 35 12.97 -4.94 -20.90
N PRO A 36 13.35 -4.14 -19.90
CA PRO A 36 12.81 -4.31 -18.56
C PRO A 36 11.30 -4.06 -18.53
N PHE A 37 10.62 -4.76 -17.65
CA PHE A 37 9.25 -4.46 -17.29
C PHE A 37 9.25 -3.18 -16.44
N ILE A 38 8.54 -2.14 -16.89
CA ILE A 38 8.43 -0.89 -16.15
C ILE A 38 7.29 -1.01 -15.15
N MET A 39 7.56 -0.67 -13.86
CA MET A 39 6.56 -0.55 -12.83
C MET A 39 6.50 0.90 -12.33
N LYS A 40 5.46 1.62 -12.70
CA LYS A 40 5.11 2.91 -12.10
C LYS A 40 4.39 2.64 -10.79
N ILE A 41 4.97 3.12 -9.69
CA ILE A 41 4.42 3.00 -8.34
C ILE A 41 3.85 4.35 -7.93
N SER A 42 2.53 4.45 -7.82
CA SER A 42 1.87 5.70 -7.44
C SER A 42 1.57 5.75 -5.95
N VAL A 43 1.76 6.94 -5.36
CA VAL A 43 1.49 7.25 -3.96
C VAL A 43 0.89 8.65 -3.86
N ALA A 44 -0.15 8.81 -3.03
CA ALA A 44 -0.80 10.11 -2.86
C ALA A 44 -0.03 11.06 -1.93
N THR A 45 0.81 10.53 -1.05
CA THR A 45 1.53 11.23 0.00
C THR A 45 3.02 11.41 -0.34
N VAL A 46 3.74 12.14 0.51
CA VAL A 46 5.18 12.37 0.38
C VAL A 46 5.84 12.25 1.75
N ASP A 47 7.02 11.61 1.79
CA ASP A 47 7.89 11.47 2.97
C ASP A 47 7.19 10.95 4.24
N ASP A 48 6.17 10.15 4.04
CA ASP A 48 5.45 9.40 5.07
C ASP A 48 5.74 7.88 4.97
N VAL A 49 5.03 7.09 5.78
CA VAL A 49 5.20 5.63 5.82
C VAL A 49 4.86 4.97 4.48
N VAL A 50 3.82 5.45 3.80
CA VAL A 50 3.34 4.88 2.53
C VAL A 50 4.36 5.14 1.42
N HIS A 51 4.91 6.36 1.35
CA HIS A 51 5.97 6.71 0.40
C HIS A 51 7.28 5.98 0.72
N GLN A 52 7.62 5.81 2.02
CA GLN A 52 8.81 5.03 2.39
C GLN A 52 8.69 3.57 1.98
N TYR A 53 7.51 2.95 2.17
CA TYR A 53 7.25 1.61 1.67
C TYR A 53 7.48 1.53 0.16
N ALA A 54 6.91 2.46 -0.61
CA ALA A 54 7.04 2.46 -2.07
C ALA A 54 8.52 2.54 -2.52
N LYS A 55 9.34 3.34 -1.83
CA LYS A 55 10.79 3.44 -2.10
C LYS A 55 11.52 2.14 -1.79
N ASN A 56 11.25 1.53 -0.64
CA ASN A 56 11.88 0.29 -0.24
C ASN A 56 11.51 -0.86 -1.19
N TYR A 57 10.22 -0.99 -1.51
CA TYR A 57 9.70 -1.98 -2.43
C TYR A 57 10.31 -1.83 -3.83
N ALA A 58 10.45 -0.60 -4.33
CA ALA A 58 11.11 -0.31 -5.60
C ALA A 58 12.56 -0.80 -5.62
N ILE A 59 13.32 -0.53 -4.55
CA ILE A 59 14.72 -0.98 -4.40
C ILE A 59 14.80 -2.51 -4.38
N ALA A 60 13.95 -3.18 -3.60
CA ALA A 60 13.92 -4.64 -3.51
C ALA A 60 13.63 -5.29 -4.87
N LEU A 61 12.58 -4.82 -5.55
CA LEU A 61 12.20 -5.32 -6.87
C LEU A 61 13.31 -5.19 -7.93
N GLU A 62 13.99 -4.05 -7.99
CA GLU A 62 15.08 -3.86 -8.94
C GLU A 62 16.26 -4.79 -8.63
N ALA A 63 16.59 -4.96 -7.35
CA ALA A 63 17.67 -5.82 -6.91
C ALA A 63 17.35 -7.30 -7.17
N ASP A 64 16.24 -7.81 -6.67
CA ASP A 64 15.87 -9.23 -6.71
C ASP A 64 15.51 -9.68 -8.13
N SER A 65 14.95 -8.79 -8.98
CA SER A 65 14.71 -9.10 -10.39
C SER A 65 15.99 -9.07 -11.26
N GLY A 66 17.13 -8.68 -10.70
CA GLY A 66 18.37 -8.45 -11.48
C GLY A 66 18.19 -7.34 -12.52
N GLY A 67 17.35 -6.34 -12.24
CA GLY A 67 17.06 -5.22 -13.10
C GLY A 67 16.10 -5.54 -14.26
N ARG A 68 15.47 -6.72 -14.26
CA ARG A 68 14.41 -7.05 -15.26
C ARG A 68 13.10 -6.32 -14.99
N ILE A 69 12.86 -5.89 -13.74
CA ILE A 69 11.84 -4.90 -13.41
C ILE A 69 12.57 -3.59 -13.14
N LYS A 70 12.11 -2.51 -13.75
CA LYS A 70 12.53 -1.14 -13.47
C LYS A 70 11.38 -0.38 -12.86
N THR A 71 11.65 0.37 -11.80
CA THR A 71 10.64 1.03 -11.00
C THR A 71 10.73 2.54 -11.11
N GLU A 72 9.57 3.19 -11.12
CA GLU A 72 9.44 4.65 -11.10
C GLU A 72 8.43 5.02 -10.01
N VAL A 73 8.88 5.67 -8.93
CA VAL A 73 8.01 6.07 -7.83
C VAL A 73 7.48 7.47 -8.05
N TYR A 74 6.15 7.63 -8.03
CA TYR A 74 5.42 8.88 -8.25
C TYR A 74 4.65 9.29 -6.99
N PRO A 75 5.26 10.08 -6.07
CA PRO A 75 4.62 10.56 -4.84
C PRO A 75 3.71 11.78 -5.11
N ALA A 76 3.08 12.28 -4.03
CA ALA A 76 2.32 13.55 -4.02
C ALA A 76 1.22 13.61 -5.09
N SER A 77 0.57 12.49 -5.40
CA SER A 77 -0.48 12.40 -6.41
C SER A 77 -0.06 12.85 -7.82
N GLN A 78 1.22 12.72 -8.18
CA GLN A 78 1.74 13.14 -9.50
C GLN A 78 1.03 12.45 -10.68
N LEU A 79 0.47 11.26 -10.48
CA LEU A 79 -0.30 10.54 -11.49
C LEU A 79 -1.82 10.77 -11.41
N GLY A 80 -2.24 11.82 -10.71
CA GLY A 80 -3.65 12.20 -10.54
C GLY A 80 -4.19 11.93 -9.15
N SER A 81 -5.50 12.18 -8.94
CA SER A 81 -6.16 11.87 -7.68
C SER A 81 -6.10 10.38 -7.34
N ILE A 82 -6.32 10.02 -6.08
CA ILE A 82 -6.25 8.61 -5.62
C ILE A 82 -7.18 7.72 -6.47
N GLN A 83 -8.39 8.19 -6.78
CA GLN A 83 -9.35 7.46 -7.59
C GLN A 83 -8.87 7.28 -9.04
N ARG A 84 -8.27 8.32 -9.64
CA ARG A 84 -7.67 8.23 -10.98
C ARG A 84 -6.48 7.27 -11.01
N GLN A 85 -5.70 7.23 -9.94
CA GLN A 85 -4.62 6.24 -9.80
C GLN A 85 -5.19 4.82 -9.75
N ALA A 86 -6.24 4.57 -8.96
CA ALA A 86 -6.90 3.27 -8.89
C ALA A 86 -7.46 2.83 -10.25
N GLU A 87 -8.14 3.72 -10.98
CA GLU A 87 -8.58 3.47 -12.36
C GLU A 87 -7.37 3.14 -13.27
N GLY A 88 -6.28 3.90 -13.14
CA GLY A 88 -5.04 3.65 -13.87
C GLY A 88 -4.46 2.27 -13.63
N VAL A 89 -4.53 1.76 -12.39
CA VAL A 89 -4.12 0.39 -12.04
C VAL A 89 -5.06 -0.64 -12.66
N GLN A 90 -6.37 -0.46 -12.55
CA GLN A 90 -7.36 -1.37 -13.12
C GLN A 90 -7.16 -1.58 -14.63
N PHE A 91 -6.86 -0.49 -15.36
CA PHE A 91 -6.68 -0.53 -16.82
C PHE A 91 -5.22 -0.78 -17.29
N GLY A 92 -4.26 -0.79 -16.35
CA GLY A 92 -2.84 -1.05 -16.64
C GLY A 92 -2.02 0.15 -17.11
N ALA A 93 -2.54 1.37 -16.98
CA ALA A 93 -1.79 2.60 -17.24
C ALA A 93 -0.80 2.93 -16.11
N ILE A 94 -1.12 2.49 -14.89
CA ILE A 94 -0.27 2.50 -13.70
C ILE A 94 -0.09 1.03 -13.28
N GLN A 95 1.12 0.63 -12.94
CA GLN A 95 1.40 -0.75 -12.60
C GLN A 95 1.17 -1.07 -11.14
N CYS A 96 1.38 -0.08 -10.26
CA CYS A 96 1.24 -0.27 -8.81
C CYS A 96 0.71 1.00 -8.14
N GLN A 97 -0.16 0.83 -7.16
CA GLN A 97 -0.58 1.88 -6.22
C GLN A 97 -0.38 1.40 -4.79
N VAL A 98 0.20 2.24 -3.92
CA VAL A 98 0.19 2.05 -2.48
C VAL A 98 -0.83 3.00 -1.89
N VAL A 99 -1.90 2.47 -1.30
CA VAL A 99 -3.11 3.24 -1.00
C VAL A 99 -3.80 2.74 0.28
N ALA A 100 -4.46 3.63 1.00
CA ALA A 100 -5.39 3.22 2.05
C ALA A 100 -6.62 2.54 1.40
N PRO A 101 -6.99 1.31 1.85
CA PRO A 101 -8.00 0.50 1.16
C PRO A 101 -9.36 1.18 1.04
N GLU A 102 -9.72 2.07 1.95
CA GLU A 102 -10.98 2.82 1.92
C GLU A 102 -11.18 3.64 0.63
N PHE A 103 -10.11 3.98 -0.07
CA PHE A 103 -10.24 4.67 -1.37
C PHE A 103 -10.64 3.74 -2.52
N LEU A 104 -10.70 2.44 -2.27
CA LEU A 104 -11.07 1.41 -3.26
C LEU A 104 -12.51 0.89 -3.06
N VAL A 105 -13.29 1.47 -2.13
CA VAL A 105 -14.68 1.04 -1.84
C VAL A 105 -15.61 1.11 -3.04
N GLY A 106 -15.34 1.95 -4.02
CA GLY A 106 -16.08 1.99 -5.30
C GLY A 106 -15.84 0.75 -6.18
N ILE A 107 -14.80 -0.01 -5.90
CA ILE A 107 -14.47 -1.27 -6.60
C ILE A 107 -15.09 -2.45 -5.84
N ASP A 108 -14.90 -2.49 -4.51
CA ASP A 108 -15.47 -3.49 -3.60
C ASP A 108 -15.66 -2.86 -2.21
N GLU A 109 -16.88 -2.89 -1.67
CA GLU A 109 -17.16 -2.26 -0.38
C GLU A 109 -16.37 -2.87 0.80
N ARG A 110 -15.90 -4.11 0.67
CA ARG A 110 -15.09 -4.78 1.70
C ARG A 110 -13.73 -4.14 1.93
N PHE A 111 -13.25 -3.30 1.02
CA PHE A 111 -12.00 -2.55 1.22
C PHE A 111 -12.05 -1.63 2.45
N GLU A 112 -13.24 -1.19 2.91
CA GLU A 112 -13.33 -0.33 4.09
C GLU A 112 -13.29 -1.07 5.45
N LEU A 113 -13.32 -2.41 5.46
CA LEU A 113 -13.46 -3.19 6.69
C LEU A 113 -12.36 -2.94 7.74
N LEU A 114 -11.14 -2.65 7.29
CA LEU A 114 -10.01 -2.32 8.16
C LEU A 114 -10.13 -0.93 8.82
N ALA A 115 -11.05 -0.08 8.34
CA ALA A 115 -11.33 1.23 8.90
C ALA A 115 -12.39 1.22 10.03
N ALA A 116 -12.82 0.05 10.48
CA ALA A 116 -13.79 -0.05 11.57
C ALA A 116 -13.21 0.55 12.86
N PRO A 117 -13.92 1.50 13.52
CA PRO A 117 -13.45 2.07 14.77
C PRO A 117 -13.32 1.00 15.86
N GLY A 118 -12.27 1.08 16.67
CA GLY A 118 -12.01 0.11 17.76
C GLY A 118 -11.52 -1.26 17.30
N LEU A 119 -11.33 -1.47 15.99
CA LEU A 119 -10.84 -2.73 15.44
C LEU A 119 -9.49 -3.11 16.06
N VAL A 120 -8.54 -2.22 16.07
CA VAL A 120 -7.22 -2.43 16.67
C VAL A 120 -6.99 -1.46 17.82
N ASN A 121 -6.18 -1.88 18.82
CA ASN A 121 -5.91 -1.10 20.03
C ASN A 121 -4.49 -0.52 20.09
N SER A 122 -3.63 -0.89 19.15
CA SER A 122 -2.22 -0.45 19.11
C SER A 122 -1.62 -0.68 17.72
N MET A 123 -0.49 -0.02 17.44
CA MET A 123 0.32 -0.30 16.24
C MET A 123 0.68 -1.79 16.15
N ALA A 124 1.15 -2.38 17.25
CA ALA A 124 1.55 -3.79 17.27
C ALA A 124 0.37 -4.74 16.97
N ASN A 125 -0.83 -4.45 17.50
CA ASN A 125 -2.03 -5.23 17.18
C ASN A 125 -2.40 -5.09 15.70
N GLY A 126 -2.41 -3.87 15.15
CA GLY A 126 -2.69 -3.64 13.74
C GLY A 126 -1.69 -4.30 12.80
N GLN A 127 -0.40 -4.31 13.16
CA GLN A 127 0.64 -5.03 12.42
C GLN A 127 0.39 -6.55 12.40
N ARG A 128 -0.02 -7.14 13.55
CA ARG A 128 -0.40 -8.56 13.61
C ARG A 128 -1.65 -8.86 12.78
N VAL A 129 -2.65 -7.99 12.82
CA VAL A 129 -3.85 -8.11 11.97
C VAL A 129 -3.47 -8.08 10.48
N ALA A 130 -2.64 -7.14 10.05
CA ALA A 130 -2.21 -7.04 8.66
C ALA A 130 -1.37 -8.23 8.20
N ALA A 131 -0.63 -8.87 9.12
CA ALA A 131 0.20 -10.03 8.83
C ALA A 131 -0.57 -11.37 8.87
N ASP A 132 -1.79 -11.39 9.42
CA ASP A 132 -2.56 -12.61 9.58
C ASP A 132 -2.95 -13.21 8.23
N PRO A 133 -2.75 -14.53 8.02
CA PRO A 133 -3.04 -15.18 6.74
C PRO A 133 -4.49 -15.06 6.29
N ALA A 134 -5.47 -15.13 7.20
CA ALA A 134 -6.89 -15.05 6.85
C ALA A 134 -7.26 -13.62 6.41
N VAL A 135 -6.75 -12.60 7.09
CA VAL A 135 -6.93 -11.20 6.73
C VAL A 135 -6.24 -10.89 5.40
N ARG A 136 -5.01 -11.37 5.21
CA ARG A 136 -4.30 -11.21 3.92
C ARG A 136 -5.04 -11.89 2.77
N GLN A 137 -5.47 -13.14 2.95
CA GLN A 137 -6.22 -13.85 1.92
C GLN A 137 -7.51 -13.11 1.54
N LEU A 138 -8.25 -12.60 2.53
CA LEU A 138 -9.45 -11.80 2.30
C LEU A 138 -9.12 -10.51 1.55
N MET A 139 -8.26 -9.67 2.12
CA MET A 139 -8.03 -8.32 1.63
C MET A 139 -7.30 -8.30 0.28
N LEU A 140 -6.25 -9.11 0.11
CA LEU A 140 -5.48 -9.15 -1.14
C LEU A 140 -6.24 -9.81 -2.30
N GLY A 141 -7.31 -10.56 -2.01
CA GLY A 141 -8.20 -11.13 -3.02
C GLY A 141 -9.24 -10.15 -3.57
N LEU A 142 -9.44 -8.99 -2.90
CA LEU A 142 -10.45 -8.03 -3.32
C LEU A 142 -10.09 -7.39 -4.66
N GLY A 143 -11.10 -7.09 -5.47
CA GLY A 143 -10.92 -6.42 -6.76
C GLY A 143 -10.25 -7.25 -7.87
N ALA A 144 -9.95 -8.54 -7.64
CA ALA A 144 -9.29 -9.40 -8.64
C ALA A 144 -10.09 -9.52 -9.95
N ASN A 145 -11.41 -9.57 -9.88
CA ASN A 145 -12.32 -9.57 -11.03
C ASN A 145 -12.54 -8.17 -11.65
N LYS A 146 -11.91 -7.15 -11.08
CA LYS A 146 -11.96 -5.74 -11.52
C LYS A 146 -10.58 -5.22 -11.95
N GLY A 147 -9.63 -6.13 -12.23
CA GLY A 147 -8.32 -5.77 -12.75
C GLY A 147 -7.26 -5.41 -11.70
N LEU A 148 -7.53 -5.64 -10.42
CA LEU A 148 -6.57 -5.47 -9.33
C LEU A 148 -5.93 -6.81 -8.93
N HIS A 149 -4.72 -6.75 -8.43
CA HIS A 149 -4.01 -7.87 -7.80
C HIS A 149 -3.31 -7.36 -6.54
N GLY A 150 -3.88 -7.67 -5.38
CA GLY A 150 -3.32 -7.27 -4.09
C GLY A 150 -2.10 -8.13 -3.73
N VAL A 151 -0.97 -7.49 -3.40
CA VAL A 151 0.28 -8.20 -3.07
C VAL A 151 0.81 -7.88 -1.67
N GLY A 152 0.38 -6.77 -1.06
CA GLY A 152 0.86 -6.37 0.26
C GLY A 152 -0.21 -5.65 1.08
N LEU A 153 -0.07 -5.77 2.40
CA LEU A 153 -0.91 -5.12 3.39
C LEU A 153 -0.09 -4.84 4.64
N PHE A 154 -0.14 -3.63 5.16
CA PHE A 154 0.50 -3.25 6.43
C PHE A 154 -0.29 -2.18 7.17
N MET A 155 -0.08 -2.05 8.48
CA MET A 155 -0.59 -0.92 9.25
C MET A 155 0.40 0.24 9.14
N ALA A 156 -0.04 1.33 8.53
CA ALA A 156 0.81 2.50 8.30
C ALA A 156 0.92 3.36 9.57
N THR A 157 -0.21 3.71 10.20
CA THR A 157 -0.22 4.68 11.31
C THR A 157 -1.56 4.70 12.04
N PRO A 158 -1.61 5.09 13.32
CA PRO A 158 -2.85 5.53 13.95
C PRO A 158 -3.39 6.78 13.25
N SER A 159 -4.70 6.95 13.19
CA SER A 159 -5.27 8.20 12.71
C SER A 159 -5.23 9.28 13.78
N SER A 160 -5.29 10.51 13.29
CA SER A 160 -5.38 11.73 14.07
C SER A 160 -6.30 12.72 13.36
N ILE A 161 -6.69 13.79 14.03
CA ILE A 161 -7.55 14.82 13.46
C ILE A 161 -6.83 16.16 13.55
N SER A 162 -6.45 16.72 12.40
CA SER A 162 -5.97 18.10 12.32
C SER A 162 -7.16 19.04 12.29
N SER A 163 -7.11 20.15 13.07
CA SER A 163 -8.25 21.08 13.20
C SER A 163 -7.81 22.53 13.30
N ILE A 164 -8.62 23.44 12.73
CA ILE A 164 -8.44 24.89 12.81
C ILE A 164 -8.57 25.35 14.27
N ASN A 165 -9.71 25.00 14.88
CA ASN A 165 -9.95 25.20 16.31
C ASN A 165 -9.67 23.87 17.04
N PRO A 166 -8.90 23.86 18.11
CA PRO A 166 -8.54 22.65 18.84
C PRO A 166 -9.74 21.80 19.24
N ILE A 167 -9.61 20.48 19.11
CA ILE A 167 -10.57 19.50 19.62
C ILE A 167 -9.94 18.88 20.87
N ARG A 168 -10.36 19.33 22.05
CA ARG A 168 -9.82 18.91 23.37
C ARG A 168 -10.77 17.97 24.09
N HIS A 169 -12.06 18.06 23.76
CA HIS A 169 -13.17 17.32 24.36
C HIS A 169 -14.08 16.74 23.28
N LEU A 170 -14.86 15.72 23.63
CA LEU A 170 -15.81 15.11 22.69
C LEU A 170 -16.86 16.11 22.19
N ASP A 171 -17.24 17.06 23.02
CA ASP A 171 -18.20 18.09 22.64
C ASP A 171 -17.67 19.04 21.57
N ASP A 172 -16.36 19.14 21.41
CA ASP A 172 -15.73 19.97 20.37
C ASP A 172 -15.94 19.42 18.96
N PHE A 173 -16.35 18.17 18.80
CA PHE A 173 -16.72 17.60 17.50
C PHE A 173 -18.05 18.16 16.97
N LYS A 174 -18.95 18.59 17.84
CA LYS A 174 -20.32 18.96 17.47
C LYS A 174 -20.35 20.07 16.42
N GLY A 175 -21.02 19.79 15.31
CA GLY A 175 -21.19 20.71 14.18
C GLY A 175 -19.96 20.98 13.33
N LYS A 176 -18.78 20.44 13.66
CA LYS A 176 -17.57 20.62 12.84
C LYS A 176 -17.69 19.86 11.51
N LYS A 177 -17.34 20.53 10.43
CA LYS A 177 -17.18 19.91 9.10
C LYS A 177 -15.84 19.20 9.06
N VAL A 178 -15.87 17.88 9.18
CA VAL A 178 -14.66 17.04 9.26
C VAL A 178 -14.46 16.26 7.97
N ARG A 179 -13.32 16.48 7.31
CA ARG A 179 -12.96 15.65 6.18
C ARG A 179 -12.69 14.21 6.64
N VAL A 180 -13.28 13.25 5.92
CA VAL A 180 -13.08 11.81 6.10
C VAL A 180 -12.67 11.16 4.80
N PHE A 181 -12.14 9.92 4.87
CA PHE A 181 -11.93 9.07 3.71
C PHE A 181 -13.29 8.66 3.13
N PRO A 182 -13.38 8.14 1.92
CA PRO A 182 -14.64 7.68 1.31
C PRO A 182 -15.11 6.36 1.94
N SER A 183 -15.23 6.31 3.26
CA SER A 183 -15.60 5.16 4.07
C SER A 183 -16.93 5.42 4.79
N GLN A 184 -17.84 4.44 4.75
CA GLN A 184 -19.08 4.49 5.51
C GLN A 184 -18.80 4.43 7.01
N PHE A 185 -17.81 3.64 7.45
CA PHE A 185 -17.39 3.57 8.85
C PHE A 185 -16.89 4.92 9.37
N GLN A 186 -16.06 5.63 8.60
CA GLN A 186 -15.58 6.94 9.03
C GLN A 186 -16.69 8.00 9.03
N ARG A 187 -17.60 7.95 8.06
CA ARG A 187 -18.77 8.85 8.07
C ARG A 187 -19.62 8.65 9.32
N GLU A 188 -20.01 7.41 9.57
CA GLU A 188 -20.83 7.06 10.74
C GLU A 188 -20.13 7.43 12.05
N ALA A 189 -18.83 7.13 12.17
CA ALA A 189 -18.05 7.49 13.35
C ALA A 189 -18.10 9.00 13.63
N MET A 190 -17.87 9.83 12.64
CA MET A 190 -17.93 11.28 12.82
C MET A 190 -19.33 11.79 13.11
N GLN A 191 -20.39 11.20 12.51
CA GLN A 191 -21.76 11.55 12.81
C GLN A 191 -22.14 11.24 14.26
N ARG A 192 -21.71 10.10 14.81
CA ARG A 192 -21.95 9.75 16.22
C ARG A 192 -21.24 10.67 17.20
N LEU A 193 -20.13 11.24 16.79
CA LEU A 193 -19.44 12.28 17.56
C LEU A 193 -20.09 13.68 17.38
N GLY A 194 -21.16 13.79 16.59
CA GLY A 194 -21.88 15.05 16.34
C GLY A 194 -21.23 15.92 15.25
N ALA A 195 -20.21 15.44 14.56
CA ALA A 195 -19.58 16.15 13.45
C ALA A 195 -20.35 15.97 12.13
N ILE A 196 -20.01 16.79 11.14
CA ILE A 196 -20.54 16.74 9.78
C ILE A 196 -19.44 16.19 8.86
N PRO A 197 -19.47 14.89 8.52
CA PRO A 197 -18.41 14.28 7.69
C PRO A 197 -18.50 14.78 6.24
N LYS A 198 -17.32 15.06 5.67
CA LYS A 198 -17.13 15.50 4.28
C LYS A 198 -16.16 14.56 3.58
N PRO A 199 -16.61 13.53 2.86
CA PRO A 199 -15.74 12.68 2.08
C PRO A 199 -15.07 13.48 0.96
N MET A 200 -13.73 13.47 0.89
CA MET A 200 -12.98 14.11 -0.20
C MET A 200 -11.56 13.56 -0.33
N THR A 201 -10.95 13.80 -1.47
CA THR A 201 -9.57 13.37 -1.74
C THR A 201 -8.56 14.21 -0.96
N LEU A 202 -7.33 13.68 -0.81
CA LEU A 202 -6.31 14.34 0.01
C LEU A 202 -5.91 15.72 -0.54
N GLY A 203 -5.84 15.90 -1.85
CA GLY A 203 -5.42 17.16 -2.48
C GLY A 203 -6.38 18.34 -2.24
N GLU A 204 -7.65 18.05 -1.87
CA GLU A 204 -8.67 19.08 -1.61
C GLU A 204 -8.68 19.55 -0.15
N VAL A 205 -7.98 18.83 0.75
CA VAL A 205 -8.13 19.04 2.19
C VAL A 205 -7.50 20.34 2.66
N LEU A 206 -6.25 20.61 2.28
CA LEU A 206 -5.56 21.83 2.71
C LEU A 206 -6.24 23.10 2.18
N PRO A 207 -6.61 23.20 0.89
CA PRO A 207 -7.46 24.30 0.42
C PRO A 207 -8.77 24.41 1.19
N GLY A 208 -9.47 23.30 1.46
CA GLY A 208 -10.74 23.30 2.20
C GLY A 208 -10.60 23.80 3.64
N LEU A 209 -9.48 23.56 4.32
CA LEU A 209 -9.15 24.12 5.63
C LEU A 209 -8.85 25.64 5.53
N GLN A 210 -8.09 26.06 4.52
CA GLN A 210 -7.73 27.46 4.31
C GLN A 210 -8.96 28.35 4.01
N ASP A 211 -9.92 27.80 3.24
CA ASP A 211 -11.13 28.50 2.84
C ASP A 211 -12.29 28.34 3.86
N ASN A 212 -12.04 27.68 5.01
CA ASN A 212 -13.06 27.36 6.02
C ASN A 212 -14.25 26.51 5.47
N ALA A 213 -14.06 25.83 4.35
CA ALA A 213 -15.00 24.82 3.87
C ALA A 213 -14.97 23.56 4.76
N LEU A 214 -13.85 23.34 5.44
CA LEU A 214 -13.62 22.34 6.48
C LEU A 214 -13.18 23.00 7.79
N ASP A 215 -13.55 22.40 8.92
CA ASP A 215 -13.06 22.78 10.25
C ASP A 215 -11.94 21.85 10.73
N ALA A 216 -11.92 20.61 10.22
CA ALA A 216 -10.96 19.57 10.59
C ALA A 216 -10.82 18.49 9.50
N ALA A 217 -9.81 17.66 9.64
CA ALA A 217 -9.56 16.55 8.74
C ALA A 217 -9.02 15.31 9.46
N VAL A 218 -9.59 14.14 9.17
CA VAL A 218 -9.02 12.84 9.55
C VAL A 218 -7.89 12.49 8.59
N SER A 219 -6.73 12.19 9.13
CA SER A 219 -5.60 11.54 8.46
C SER A 219 -4.58 11.11 9.52
N SER A 220 -3.29 11.20 9.23
CA SER A 220 -2.22 10.89 10.17
C SER A 220 -1.35 12.10 10.44
N ILE A 221 -0.68 12.10 11.59
CA ILE A 221 0.32 13.14 11.94
C ILE A 221 1.43 13.21 10.89
N THR A 222 1.82 12.10 10.28
CA THR A 222 2.84 12.07 9.22
C THR A 222 2.38 12.86 8.00
N VAL A 223 1.15 12.65 7.53
CA VAL A 223 0.57 13.40 6.40
C VAL A 223 0.43 14.88 6.74
N PHE A 224 -0.09 15.21 7.92
CA PHE A 224 -0.26 16.60 8.33
C PHE A 224 1.06 17.36 8.38
N THR A 225 2.12 16.70 8.87
CA THR A 225 3.45 17.31 8.97
C THR A 225 4.11 17.47 7.61
N THR A 226 4.15 16.42 6.80
CA THR A 226 4.87 16.43 5.51
C THR A 226 4.16 17.25 4.43
N MET A 227 2.83 17.39 4.54
CA MET A 227 2.03 18.21 3.63
C MET A 227 1.70 19.61 4.20
N HIS A 228 2.37 20.01 5.29
CA HIS A 228 2.33 21.36 5.86
C HIS A 228 0.93 21.83 6.27
N PHE A 229 0.10 20.96 6.83
CA PHE A 229 -1.25 21.32 7.26
C PHE A 229 -1.29 22.38 8.36
N GLN A 230 -0.18 22.55 9.13
CA GLN A 230 -0.06 23.56 10.18
C GLN A 230 -0.22 25.00 9.67
N ILE A 231 -0.13 25.24 8.35
CA ILE A 231 -0.40 26.59 7.78
C ILE A 231 -1.88 26.99 7.86
N ALA A 232 -2.79 26.01 7.94
CA ALA A 232 -4.22 26.22 8.06
C ALA A 232 -4.79 25.73 9.39
N ALA A 233 -4.27 24.61 9.94
CA ALA A 233 -4.77 23.94 11.13
C ALA A 233 -3.58 23.57 12.03
N LYS A 234 -3.45 24.25 13.18
CA LYS A 234 -2.28 24.10 14.07
C LYS A 234 -2.44 23.06 15.16
N SER A 235 -3.63 22.47 15.30
CA SER A 235 -3.92 21.47 16.34
C SER A 235 -4.09 20.11 15.72
N VAL A 236 -3.55 19.08 16.36
CA VAL A 236 -3.77 17.67 16.01
C VAL A 236 -4.22 16.94 17.26
N THR A 237 -5.43 16.39 17.22
CA THR A 237 -5.96 15.51 18.26
C THR A 237 -5.69 14.06 17.90
N GLU A 238 -4.99 13.35 18.77
CA GLU A 238 -4.60 11.96 18.59
C GLU A 238 -5.70 11.03 19.10
N THR A 239 -6.64 10.69 18.23
CA THR A 239 -7.74 9.77 18.55
C THR A 239 -7.32 8.31 18.48
N GLY A 240 -6.31 7.98 17.68
CA GLY A 240 -5.88 6.62 17.41
C GLY A 240 -6.91 5.77 16.63
N GLN A 241 -8.03 6.37 16.24
CA GLN A 241 -9.16 5.67 15.62
C GLN A 241 -9.77 6.45 14.44
N PRO A 242 -10.11 5.74 13.35
CA PRO A 242 -9.69 4.35 13.05
C PRO A 242 -8.18 4.26 12.78
N ALA A 243 -7.63 3.05 12.78
CA ALA A 243 -6.26 2.83 12.30
C ALA A 243 -6.20 3.00 10.78
N ILE A 244 -5.07 3.46 10.26
CA ILE A 244 -4.83 3.60 8.82
C ILE A 244 -3.94 2.44 8.37
N PHE A 245 -4.50 1.59 7.51
CA PHE A 245 -3.78 0.54 6.80
C PHE A 245 -3.40 1.03 5.40
N ALA A 246 -2.45 0.37 4.79
CA ALA A 246 -2.10 0.56 3.39
C ALA A 246 -2.06 -0.79 2.68
N MET A 247 -2.57 -0.81 1.47
CA MET A 247 -2.51 -1.95 0.55
C MET A 247 -1.65 -1.62 -0.65
N ILE A 248 -1.07 -2.65 -1.20
CA ILE A 248 -0.30 -2.59 -2.44
C ILE A 248 -1.10 -3.32 -3.50
N GLU A 249 -1.65 -2.54 -4.41
CA GLU A 249 -2.47 -3.01 -5.52
C GLU A 249 -1.69 -2.91 -6.82
N ILE A 250 -1.61 -4.01 -7.54
CA ILE A 250 -0.92 -4.10 -8.83
C ILE A 250 -1.97 -4.27 -9.93
N SER A 251 -1.71 -3.70 -11.10
CA SER A 251 -2.48 -4.00 -12.30
C SER A 251 -2.41 -5.49 -12.61
N LYS A 252 -3.56 -6.17 -12.53
CA LYS A 252 -3.62 -7.60 -12.86
C LYS A 252 -3.16 -7.86 -14.30
N LYS A 253 -3.49 -6.97 -15.23
CA LYS A 253 -3.05 -7.07 -16.63
C LYS A 253 -1.52 -7.03 -16.75
N TRP A 254 -0.85 -6.16 -16.00
CA TRP A 254 0.61 -6.08 -15.99
C TRP A 254 1.22 -7.30 -15.30
N TYR A 255 0.69 -7.67 -14.13
CA TYR A 255 1.15 -8.83 -13.37
C TYR A 255 1.07 -10.13 -14.20
N ASP A 256 -0.06 -10.37 -14.88
CA ASP A 256 -0.25 -11.55 -15.73
C ASP A 256 0.69 -11.57 -16.96
N SER A 257 1.26 -10.42 -17.34
CA SER A 257 2.25 -10.34 -18.43
C SER A 257 3.67 -10.71 -18.01
N LEU A 258 3.94 -10.80 -16.70
CA LEU A 258 5.25 -11.14 -16.17
C LEU A 258 5.54 -12.64 -16.30
N PRO A 259 6.78 -13.04 -16.55
CA PRO A 259 7.23 -14.41 -16.33
C PRO A 259 7.01 -14.85 -14.87
N ALA A 260 6.76 -16.14 -14.65
CA ALA A 260 6.39 -16.68 -13.35
C ALA A 260 7.42 -16.39 -12.24
N ASP A 261 8.69 -16.36 -12.56
CA ASP A 261 9.75 -16.02 -11.60
C ASP A 261 9.70 -14.54 -11.19
N LEU A 262 9.34 -13.62 -12.08
CA LEU A 262 9.13 -12.22 -11.74
C LEU A 262 7.84 -12.01 -10.94
N GLN A 263 6.78 -12.77 -11.22
CA GLN A 263 5.56 -12.76 -10.40
C GLN A 263 5.87 -13.14 -8.95
N GLN A 264 6.66 -14.19 -8.74
CA GLN A 264 7.10 -14.62 -7.40
C GLN A 264 7.93 -13.56 -6.68
N ILE A 265 8.83 -12.87 -7.40
CA ILE A 265 9.62 -11.76 -6.83
C ILE A 265 8.70 -10.63 -6.39
N VAL A 266 7.76 -10.21 -7.24
CA VAL A 266 6.79 -9.16 -6.95
C VAL A 266 6.00 -9.44 -5.67
N GLU A 267 5.47 -10.65 -5.52
CA GLU A 267 4.70 -11.05 -4.33
C GLU A 267 5.58 -11.18 -3.08
N LYS A 268 6.73 -11.85 -3.20
CA LYS A 268 7.68 -12.07 -2.11
C LYS A 268 8.17 -10.73 -1.53
N ASP A 269 8.58 -9.80 -2.40
CA ASP A 269 9.14 -8.54 -1.97
C ASP A 269 8.08 -7.63 -1.36
N ALA A 270 6.85 -7.60 -1.92
CA ALA A 270 5.73 -6.88 -1.32
C ALA A 270 5.38 -7.43 0.07
N ALA A 271 5.35 -8.75 0.23
CA ALA A 271 5.06 -9.38 1.51
C ALA A 271 6.17 -9.13 2.53
N SER A 272 7.44 -9.25 2.13
CA SER A 272 8.60 -9.00 2.98
C SER A 272 8.65 -7.55 3.45
N GLU A 273 8.44 -6.61 2.53
CA GLU A 273 8.46 -5.18 2.85
C GLU A 273 7.27 -4.76 3.73
N SER A 274 6.12 -5.43 3.60
CA SER A 274 4.95 -5.21 4.49
C SER A 274 5.27 -5.50 5.96
N VAL A 275 6.27 -6.33 6.24
CA VAL A 275 6.77 -6.59 7.60
C VAL A 275 7.94 -5.67 7.93
N ALA A 276 8.88 -5.48 7.01
CA ALA A 276 10.10 -4.70 7.21
C ALA A 276 9.82 -3.20 7.46
N ILE A 277 8.69 -2.66 6.94
CA ILE A 277 8.29 -1.28 7.17
C ILE A 277 7.89 -0.98 8.63
N ASN A 278 7.49 -1.99 9.43
CA ASN A 278 6.91 -1.79 10.75
C ASN A 278 7.78 -0.95 11.72
N PRO A 279 9.07 -1.23 11.93
CA PRO A 279 9.90 -0.38 12.79
C PRO A 279 10.11 1.02 12.20
N GLN A 280 10.16 1.14 10.87
CA GLN A 280 10.27 2.43 10.19
C GLN A 280 8.99 3.25 10.37
N ALA A 281 7.81 2.63 10.32
CA ALA A 281 6.53 3.30 10.56
C ALA A 281 6.49 3.96 11.93
N ILE A 282 6.94 3.27 12.98
CA ILE A 282 7.03 3.83 14.34
C ILE A 282 7.99 5.03 14.37
N ALA A 283 9.18 4.89 13.77
CA ALA A 283 10.18 5.95 13.74
C ALA A 283 9.70 7.19 12.97
N ILE A 284 9.05 6.98 11.81
CA ILE A 284 8.49 8.07 10.98
C ILE A 284 7.38 8.79 11.74
N ASN A 285 6.46 8.07 12.41
CA ASN A 285 5.43 8.69 13.25
C ASN A 285 6.02 9.55 14.37
N ASN A 286 7.01 9.04 15.10
CA ASN A 286 7.66 9.77 16.18
C ASN A 286 8.39 11.02 15.67
N LYS A 287 9.07 10.91 14.52
CA LYS A 287 9.72 12.06 13.87
C LYS A 287 8.69 13.12 13.46
N ALA A 288 7.55 12.71 12.88
CA ALA A 288 6.50 13.63 12.47
C ALA A 288 5.86 14.35 13.66
N ARG A 289 5.60 13.65 14.77
CA ARG A 289 5.10 14.26 16.02
C ARG A 289 6.06 15.35 16.52
N LYS A 290 7.35 15.01 16.57
CA LYS A 290 8.36 15.98 16.98
C LYS A 290 8.40 17.20 16.02
N ALA A 291 8.44 16.96 14.72
CA ALA A 291 8.48 18.04 13.72
C ALA A 291 7.23 18.91 13.76
N TRP A 292 6.05 18.34 14.05
CA TRP A 292 4.81 19.09 14.23
C TRP A 292 4.92 20.08 15.39
N VAL A 293 5.40 19.63 16.56
CA VAL A 293 5.57 20.48 17.75
C VAL A 293 6.67 21.51 17.54
N ASP A 294 7.82 21.11 16.98
CA ASP A 294 8.93 22.03 16.67
C ASP A 294 8.48 23.14 15.70
N GLY A 295 7.54 22.84 14.80
CA GLY A 295 6.92 23.79 13.87
C GLY A 295 5.84 24.67 14.49
N GLY A 296 5.62 24.60 15.81
CA GLY A 296 4.62 25.40 16.55
C GLY A 296 3.20 24.83 16.50
N GLY A 297 3.05 23.58 16.07
CA GLY A 297 1.78 22.85 16.15
C GLY A 297 1.54 22.25 17.54
N GLU A 298 0.27 22.06 17.88
CA GLU A 298 -0.15 21.45 19.14
C GLU A 298 -0.56 20.00 18.93
N LEU A 299 -0.09 19.10 19.83
CA LEU A 299 -0.60 17.72 19.93
C LEU A 299 -1.51 17.63 21.15
N ILE A 300 -2.72 17.11 20.92
CA ILE A 300 -3.79 16.98 21.92
C ILE A 300 -4.12 15.52 22.09
N SER A 301 -4.23 15.08 23.34
CA SER A 301 -4.86 13.81 23.71
C SER A 301 -6.19 14.14 24.40
N LEU A 302 -7.24 13.41 24.07
CA LEU A 302 -8.50 13.51 24.80
C LEU A 302 -8.27 13.05 26.26
N PRO A 303 -9.03 13.59 27.22
CA PRO A 303 -9.07 13.04 28.59
C PRO A 303 -9.32 11.52 28.55
N PRO A 304 -8.71 10.72 29.44
CA PRO A 304 -8.81 9.26 29.39
C PRO A 304 -10.24 8.70 29.49
N ASP A 305 -11.11 9.36 30.25
CA ASP A 305 -12.52 9.04 30.35
C ASP A 305 -13.28 9.35 29.06
N GLU A 306 -12.98 10.47 28.43
CA GLU A 306 -13.57 10.84 27.12
C GLU A 306 -13.02 9.96 25.98
N GLN A 307 -11.74 9.58 26.02
CA GLN A 307 -11.20 8.61 25.08
C GLN A 307 -11.94 7.26 25.19
N SER A 308 -12.23 6.83 26.42
CA SER A 308 -12.99 5.60 26.68
C SER A 308 -14.46 5.74 26.22
N ALA A 309 -15.07 6.89 26.49
CA ALA A 309 -16.42 7.20 26.04
C ALA A 309 -16.52 7.22 24.51
N MET A 310 -15.54 7.83 23.83
CA MET A 310 -15.45 7.82 22.36
C MET A 310 -15.43 6.38 21.81
N LEU A 311 -14.59 5.52 22.35
CA LEU A 311 -14.52 4.13 21.93
C LEU A 311 -15.85 3.39 22.18
N GLY A 312 -16.53 3.66 23.30
CA GLY A 312 -17.86 3.14 23.57
C GLY A 312 -18.93 3.59 22.55
N ILE A 313 -18.94 4.88 22.19
CA ILE A 313 -19.85 5.43 21.16
C ILE A 313 -19.61 4.77 19.80
N LEU A 314 -18.38 4.46 19.49
CA LEU A 314 -17.98 3.94 18.19
C LEU A 314 -18.01 2.42 18.09
N ALA A 315 -18.11 1.70 19.19
CA ALA A 315 -17.92 0.24 19.27
C ALA A 315 -18.86 -0.57 18.35
N SER A 316 -20.12 -0.11 18.17
CA SER A 316 -21.11 -0.83 17.37
C SER A 316 -21.13 -0.42 15.88
N VAL A 317 -20.34 0.58 15.47
CA VAL A 317 -20.38 1.11 14.09
C VAL A 317 -20.13 0.01 13.07
N GLY A 318 -19.11 -0.81 13.29
CA GLY A 318 -18.76 -1.87 12.35
C GLY A 318 -19.86 -2.91 12.17
N GLU A 319 -20.36 -3.45 13.28
CA GLU A 319 -21.44 -4.45 13.28
C GLU A 319 -22.74 -3.89 12.67
N GLU A 320 -23.13 -2.68 13.04
CA GLU A 320 -24.38 -2.09 12.53
C GLU A 320 -24.37 -1.87 11.02
N ILE A 321 -23.22 -1.51 10.46
CA ILE A 321 -23.07 -1.30 9.02
C ILE A 321 -23.07 -2.64 8.28
N THR A 322 -22.42 -3.66 8.83
CA THR A 322 -22.21 -4.94 8.12
C THR A 322 -23.36 -5.91 8.24
N LYS A 323 -24.06 -5.94 9.39
CA LYS A 323 -25.09 -6.95 9.72
C LYS A 323 -26.22 -7.14 8.69
N THR A 324 -26.50 -6.14 7.87
CA THR A 324 -27.55 -6.21 6.83
C THR A 324 -27.02 -6.73 5.49
N LYS A 325 -25.71 -6.97 5.37
CA LYS A 325 -25.01 -7.37 4.15
C LYS A 325 -24.21 -8.65 4.44
N PRO A 326 -24.75 -9.85 4.11
CA PRO A 326 -24.17 -11.12 4.55
C PRO A 326 -22.69 -11.32 4.20
N GLU A 327 -22.26 -10.95 2.98
CA GLU A 327 -20.86 -11.08 2.55
C GLU A 327 -19.94 -10.11 3.30
N LEU A 328 -20.41 -8.87 3.52
CA LEU A 328 -19.66 -7.87 4.27
C LEU A 328 -19.54 -8.28 5.75
N ASP A 329 -20.61 -8.80 6.34
CA ASP A 329 -20.64 -9.27 7.73
C ASP A 329 -19.72 -10.48 7.94
N ALA A 330 -19.74 -11.45 7.02
CA ALA A 330 -18.84 -12.59 7.08
C ALA A 330 -17.37 -12.15 7.00
N ALA A 331 -17.04 -11.25 6.08
CA ALA A 331 -15.70 -10.69 5.94
C ALA A 331 -15.30 -9.86 7.18
N TYR A 332 -16.21 -9.07 7.74
CA TYR A 332 -15.99 -8.29 8.96
C TYR A 332 -15.67 -9.17 10.16
N LYS A 333 -16.36 -10.32 10.32
CA LYS A 333 -16.09 -11.29 11.38
C LYS A 333 -14.68 -11.85 11.32
N VAL A 334 -14.19 -12.21 10.12
CA VAL A 334 -12.79 -12.67 9.96
C VAL A 334 -11.79 -11.65 10.50
N ILE A 335 -12.00 -10.37 10.18
CA ILE A 335 -11.10 -9.30 10.60
C ILE A 335 -11.20 -9.05 12.10
N THR A 336 -12.42 -8.97 12.66
CA THR A 336 -12.63 -8.68 14.09
C THR A 336 -12.18 -9.81 14.99
N GLU A 337 -12.43 -11.06 14.63
CA GLU A 337 -11.93 -12.23 15.36
C GLU A 337 -10.39 -12.26 15.35
N THR A 338 -9.78 -11.96 14.21
CA THR A 338 -8.32 -11.84 14.13
C THR A 338 -7.81 -10.70 15.01
N ALA A 339 -8.43 -9.53 14.95
CA ALA A 339 -8.02 -8.38 15.76
C ALA A 339 -8.12 -8.68 17.27
N GLN A 340 -9.15 -9.41 17.68
CA GLN A 340 -9.31 -9.83 19.10
C GLN A 340 -8.26 -10.86 19.51
N ARG A 341 -8.02 -11.89 18.69
CA ARG A 341 -7.07 -12.96 18.95
C ARG A 341 -5.62 -12.46 19.00
N THR A 342 -5.32 -11.38 18.32
CA THR A 342 -3.96 -10.82 18.19
C THR A 342 -3.71 -9.58 19.08
N ARG A 343 -4.59 -9.26 20.03
CA ARG A 343 -4.43 -8.16 21.01
C ARG A 343 -3.24 -8.31 21.93
#